data_f67fcbf835d12a781ab8bce5056a1cd2
#
_entry.id   f67fcbf835d12a781ab8bce5056a1cd2
#
_cell.length_a   1.000
_cell.length_b   1.000
_cell.length_c   1.000
_cell.angle_alpha   90.00
_cell.angle_beta   90.00
_cell.angle_gamma   90.00
#
_symmetry.space_group_name_H-M   'P 1'
#
loop_
_entity.id
_entity.type
_entity.pdbx_description
1 polymer ?
#
loop_
_entity_poly.entity_id
_entity_poly.type
_entity_poly.pdbx_seq_one_letter_code
_entity_poly.pdbx_strand_id
1 'polypeptide(L)'
;MPSPTLWLNDGPRLDGVRVLVVDDARAVRDVVTHILLQDGAKVTAVGSAEEALAALQWERPDVLLSDLAMPGKGGYWLIGQVRALPPERGGVTPAAALTAFSGPEHRASVLRAGFQLHVEKPIGLDALVDVVATLALKERAPSGDRPR
;
A
#
# COMPACT_ATOMS: atom_id res chain seq x y z
N MET A 1 -28.92 4.55 -17.57
CA MET A 1 -28.61 4.79 -17.16
C MET A 1 -27.87 4.35 -16.86
N PRO A 2 -27.41 4.49 -17.09
CA PRO A 2 -26.53 3.93 -16.85
C PRO A 2 -26.30 3.79 -15.85
N SER A 3 -26.01 3.40 -16.07
CA SER A 3 -25.82 2.95 -14.88
C SER A 3 -25.26 3.93 -13.96
N PRO A 4 -25.89 4.13 -12.90
CA PRO A 4 -25.40 4.98 -11.86
C PRO A 4 -24.06 4.55 -11.37
N THR A 5 -23.77 3.28 -11.51
CA THR A 5 -22.49 2.78 -11.09
C THR A 5 -21.34 3.47 -11.77
N LEU A 6 -21.56 3.86 -13.00
CA LEU A 6 -20.54 4.59 -13.71
C LEU A 6 -20.24 5.92 -13.07
N TRP A 7 -21.26 6.53 -12.56
CA TRP A 7 -21.06 7.80 -11.95
C TRP A 7 -20.25 7.67 -10.73
N LEU A 8 -20.49 6.63 -9.99
CA LEU A 8 -19.78 6.45 -8.75
C LEU A 8 -18.31 6.24 -8.97
N ASN A 9 -17.97 5.73 -10.15
CA ASN A 9 -16.58 5.45 -10.43
C ASN A 9 -15.89 6.55 -11.15
N ASP A 10 -16.58 7.65 -11.40
CA ASP A 10 -15.97 8.73 -12.13
C ASP A 10 -15.05 9.56 -11.28
N GLY A 11 -15.27 9.59 -10.00
CA GLY A 11 -14.44 10.39 -9.14
C GLY A 11 -13.20 9.62 -8.73
N PRO A 12 -12.21 10.30 -8.18
CA PRO A 12 -11.01 9.64 -7.72
C PRO A 12 -11.32 8.76 -6.51
N ARG A 13 -10.98 7.50 -6.62
CA ARG A 13 -11.26 6.52 -5.57
C ARG A 13 -10.34 6.68 -4.39
N LEU A 14 -9.20 7.33 -4.60
CA LEU A 14 -8.18 7.44 -3.57
C LEU A 14 -8.03 8.86 -3.07
N ASP A 15 -9.06 9.68 -3.24
CA ASP A 15 -8.96 11.08 -2.91
C ASP A 15 -8.53 11.27 -1.46
N GLY A 16 -7.41 11.95 -1.26
CA GLY A 16 -6.90 12.22 0.07
C GLY A 16 -6.19 11.06 0.76
N VAL A 17 -6.17 9.88 0.15
CA VAL A 17 -5.49 8.73 0.73
C VAL A 17 -3.98 8.95 0.64
N ARG A 18 -3.28 8.75 1.73
CA ARG A 18 -1.83 8.94 1.78
C ARG A 18 -1.15 7.59 1.65
N VAL A 19 -0.32 7.45 0.64
CA VAL A 19 0.33 6.18 0.33
C VAL A 19 1.84 6.34 0.37
N LEU A 20 2.50 5.43 1.07
CA LEU A 20 3.95 5.34 1.06
C LEU A 20 4.33 4.16 0.18
N VAL A 21 5.14 4.41 -0.84
CA VAL A 21 5.57 3.40 -1.79
C VAL A 21 7.07 3.18 -1.63
N VAL A 22 7.49 1.92 -1.53
CA VAL A 22 8.91 1.63 -1.51
C VAL A 22 9.23 0.53 -2.51
N ASP A 23 10.15 0.85 -3.42
CA ASP A 23 10.63 -0.07 -4.44
C ASP A 23 11.99 0.48 -4.88
N ASP A 24 12.99 -0.38 -5.01
CA ASP A 24 14.31 0.08 -5.40
C ASP A 24 14.38 0.43 -6.89
N ALA A 25 13.44 -0.02 -7.69
CA ALA A 25 13.41 0.28 -9.11
C ALA A 25 12.67 1.59 -9.35
N ARG A 26 13.38 2.59 -9.83
CA ARG A 26 12.77 3.89 -10.07
C ARG A 26 11.60 3.81 -11.02
N ALA A 27 11.73 2.98 -12.06
CA ALA A 27 10.66 2.85 -13.04
C ALA A 27 9.37 2.37 -12.39
N VAL A 28 9.47 1.45 -11.45
CA VAL A 28 8.29 0.95 -10.74
C VAL A 28 7.71 2.05 -9.86
N ARG A 29 8.58 2.75 -9.12
CA ARG A 29 8.11 3.87 -8.30
C ARG A 29 7.35 4.89 -9.11
N ASP A 30 7.87 5.20 -10.31
CA ASP A 30 7.24 6.21 -11.16
C ASP A 30 5.88 5.76 -11.65
N VAL A 31 5.77 4.51 -12.07
CA VAL A 31 4.50 3.97 -12.55
C VAL A 31 3.47 3.94 -11.43
N VAL A 32 3.85 3.42 -10.29
CA VAL A 32 2.93 3.31 -9.15
C VAL A 32 2.49 4.71 -8.70
N THR A 33 3.43 5.62 -8.60
CA THR A 33 3.12 6.97 -8.19
C THR A 33 2.15 7.63 -9.16
N HIS A 34 2.40 7.47 -10.46
CA HIS A 34 1.55 8.08 -11.47
C HIS A 34 0.11 7.55 -11.37
N ILE A 35 -0.03 6.24 -11.23
CA ILE A 35 -1.35 5.63 -11.13
C ILE A 35 -2.10 6.18 -9.91
N LEU A 36 -1.43 6.22 -8.78
CA LEU A 36 -2.07 6.63 -7.54
C LEU A 36 -2.42 8.12 -7.53
N LEU A 37 -1.54 8.94 -8.07
CA LEU A 37 -1.82 10.37 -8.15
C LEU A 37 -3.02 10.66 -9.02
N GLN A 38 -3.18 9.93 -10.11
CA GLN A 38 -4.33 10.14 -10.98
C GLN A 38 -5.63 9.83 -10.30
N ASP A 39 -5.60 8.99 -9.29
CA ASP A 39 -6.81 8.64 -8.57
C ASP A 39 -6.97 9.45 -7.28
N GLY A 40 -6.21 10.50 -7.13
CA GLY A 40 -6.38 11.45 -6.03
C GLY A 40 -5.56 11.20 -4.79
N ALA A 41 -4.70 10.18 -4.79
CA ALA A 41 -3.88 9.88 -3.63
C ALA A 41 -2.73 10.87 -3.48
N LYS A 42 -2.23 10.97 -2.27
CA LYS A 42 -0.99 11.67 -1.98
C LYS A 42 0.08 10.62 -1.79
N VAL A 43 1.19 10.75 -2.48
CA VAL A 43 2.18 9.69 -2.55
C VAL A 43 3.56 10.16 -2.10
N THR A 44 4.19 9.38 -1.26
CA THR A 44 5.61 9.51 -0.94
C THR A 44 6.27 8.24 -1.45
N ALA A 45 7.27 8.36 -2.29
CA ALA A 45 7.94 7.20 -2.87
C ALA A 45 9.41 7.22 -2.50
N VAL A 46 9.89 6.10 -1.99
CA VAL A 46 11.29 5.98 -1.55
C VAL A 46 11.91 4.71 -2.10
N GLY A 47 13.22 4.64 -2.09
CA GLY A 47 13.95 3.57 -2.76
C GLY A 47 14.55 2.50 -1.88
N SER A 48 14.40 2.59 -0.57
CA SER A 48 14.95 1.58 0.33
C SER A 48 14.03 1.34 1.52
N ALA A 49 14.19 0.17 2.12
CA ALA A 49 13.39 -0.20 3.28
C ALA A 49 13.67 0.72 4.47
N GLU A 50 14.92 1.12 4.64
CA GLU A 50 15.26 2.00 5.77
C GLU A 50 14.61 3.36 5.61
N GLU A 51 14.62 3.91 4.39
CA GLU A 51 13.94 5.16 4.13
C GLU A 51 12.44 5.03 4.38
N ALA A 52 11.88 3.89 4.00
CA ALA A 52 10.46 3.66 4.17
C ALA A 52 10.08 3.60 5.65
N LEU A 53 10.90 2.94 6.45
CA LEU A 53 10.62 2.83 7.88
C LEU A 53 10.62 4.21 8.54
N ALA A 54 11.57 5.05 8.17
CA ALA A 54 11.64 6.41 8.69
C ALA A 54 10.44 7.23 8.23
N ALA A 55 10.12 7.14 6.93
CA ALA A 55 9.02 7.93 6.38
C ALA A 55 7.67 7.51 6.98
N LEU A 56 7.49 6.24 7.23
CA LEU A 56 6.25 5.74 7.81
C LEU A 56 5.99 6.33 9.19
N GLN A 57 7.03 6.40 10.00
CA GLN A 57 6.90 6.95 11.34
C GLN A 57 6.69 8.46 11.32
N TRP A 58 7.29 9.11 10.33
CA TRP A 58 7.19 10.56 10.23
C TRP A 58 5.88 11.01 9.62
N GLU A 59 5.45 10.32 8.57
CA GLU A 59 4.30 10.78 7.79
C GLU A 59 3.00 10.09 8.15
N ARG A 60 3.06 8.91 8.74
CA ARG A 60 1.89 8.13 9.09
C ARG A 60 0.94 7.97 7.92
N PRO A 61 1.37 7.27 6.88
CA PRO A 61 0.51 7.06 5.72
C PRO A 61 -0.68 6.17 6.05
N ASP A 62 -1.69 6.23 5.21
CA ASP A 62 -2.85 5.37 5.35
C ASP A 62 -2.56 3.97 4.83
N VAL A 63 -1.67 3.84 3.86
CA VAL A 63 -1.34 2.56 3.24
C VAL A 63 0.15 2.52 2.90
N LEU A 64 0.77 1.38 3.12
CA LEU A 64 2.15 1.11 2.71
C LEU A 64 2.14 0.11 1.57
N LEU A 65 2.86 0.42 0.49
CA LEU A 65 3.10 -0.52 -0.60
C LEU A 65 4.59 -0.79 -0.66
N SER A 66 4.98 -2.05 -0.56
CA SER A 66 6.40 -2.38 -0.49
C SER A 66 6.77 -3.52 -1.42
N ASP A 67 7.79 -3.28 -2.25
CA ASP A 67 8.46 -4.35 -2.96
C ASP A 67 9.04 -5.32 -1.93
N LEU A 68 9.07 -6.59 -2.26
CA LEU A 68 9.65 -7.60 -1.37
C LEU A 68 11.14 -7.79 -1.62
N ALA A 69 11.56 -7.75 -2.87
CA ALA A 69 12.95 -8.04 -3.22
C ALA A 69 13.70 -6.76 -3.50
N MET A 70 14.42 -6.29 -2.50
CA MET A 70 15.25 -5.09 -2.63
C MET A 70 16.63 -5.40 -2.11
N PRO A 71 17.68 -4.77 -2.67
CA PRO A 71 19.04 -5.01 -2.19
C PRO A 71 19.16 -4.66 -0.71
N GLY A 72 19.91 -5.45 0.02
CA GLY A 72 20.08 -5.26 1.44
C GLY A 72 18.81 -5.67 2.17
N LYS A 73 18.16 -4.72 2.81
CA LYS A 73 16.95 -4.99 3.55
C LYS A 73 15.74 -4.89 2.64
N GLY A 74 14.96 -5.95 2.58
CA GLY A 74 13.82 -6.03 1.68
C GLY A 74 12.49 -5.80 2.38
N GLY A 75 11.41 -6.12 1.67
CA GLY A 75 10.07 -5.88 2.17
C GLY A 75 9.72 -6.71 3.38
N TYR A 76 10.26 -7.91 3.49
CA TYR A 76 10.00 -8.74 4.68
C TYR A 76 10.65 -8.12 5.92
N TRP A 77 11.86 -7.63 5.78
CA TRP A 77 12.50 -6.92 6.88
C TRP A 77 11.67 -5.70 7.27
N LEU A 78 11.25 -4.95 6.26
CA LEU A 78 10.50 -3.72 6.51
C LEU A 78 9.20 -4.00 7.27
N ILE A 79 8.41 -4.96 6.78
CA ILE A 79 7.13 -5.20 7.42
C ILE A 79 7.31 -5.72 8.85
N GLY A 80 8.36 -6.49 9.08
CA GLY A 80 8.69 -6.95 10.42
C GLY A 80 8.98 -5.78 11.36
N GLN A 81 9.75 -4.81 10.87
CA GLN A 81 10.06 -3.61 11.66
C GLN A 81 8.81 -2.78 11.92
N VAL A 82 7.96 -2.63 10.90
CA VAL A 82 6.74 -1.86 11.04
C VAL A 82 5.83 -2.50 12.09
N ARG A 83 5.63 -3.82 12.00
CA ARG A 83 4.72 -4.49 12.93
C ARG A 83 5.25 -4.52 14.36
N ALA A 84 6.56 -4.31 14.54
CA ALA A 84 7.12 -4.20 15.88
C ALA A 84 6.93 -2.81 16.49
N LEU A 85 6.51 -1.83 15.71
CA LEU A 85 6.22 -0.50 16.24
C LEU A 85 4.90 -0.50 17.01
N PRO A 86 4.78 0.35 18.02
CA PRO A 86 3.46 0.51 18.65
C PRO A 86 2.46 1.08 17.65
N PRO A 87 1.17 0.81 17.86
CA PRO A 87 0.15 1.30 16.92
C PRO A 87 0.21 2.80 16.68
N GLU A 88 0.50 3.58 17.72
CA GLU A 88 0.54 5.03 17.57
C GLU A 88 1.74 5.50 16.76
N ARG A 89 2.68 4.61 16.47
CA ARG A 89 3.83 4.95 15.64
C ARG A 89 3.77 4.31 14.26
N GLY A 90 2.65 3.70 13.93
CA GLY A 90 2.45 3.13 12.60
C GLY A 90 2.47 1.62 12.55
N GLY A 91 2.51 0.94 13.70
CA GLY A 91 2.65 -0.52 13.73
C GLY A 91 1.52 -1.28 13.09
N VAL A 92 0.34 -0.68 12.95
CA VAL A 92 -0.81 -1.35 12.33
C VAL A 92 -1.16 -0.75 10.97
N THR A 93 -0.26 0.02 10.37
CA THR A 93 -0.51 0.60 9.05
C THR A 93 -0.85 -0.50 8.06
N PRO A 94 -1.98 -0.38 7.35
CA PRO A 94 -2.32 -1.37 6.33
C PRO A 94 -1.26 -1.42 5.24
N ALA A 95 -0.92 -2.62 4.79
CA ALA A 95 0.20 -2.77 3.87
C ALA A 95 -0.07 -3.86 2.84
N ALA A 96 0.41 -3.62 1.63
CA ALA A 96 0.39 -4.61 0.56
C ALA A 96 1.80 -4.78 0.00
N ALA A 97 2.11 -5.99 -0.41
CA ALA A 97 3.39 -6.31 -1.02
C ALA A 97 3.29 -6.18 -2.53
N LEU A 98 4.32 -5.64 -3.15
CA LEU A 98 4.46 -5.64 -4.61
C LEU A 98 5.42 -6.79 -4.92
N THR A 99 5.01 -7.74 -5.74
CA THR A 99 5.79 -8.95 -5.89
C THR A 99 5.72 -9.52 -7.29
N ALA A 100 6.85 -10.09 -7.74
CA ALA A 100 6.91 -10.80 -9.02
C ALA A 100 6.43 -12.23 -8.89
N PHE A 101 6.18 -12.70 -7.68
CA PHE A 101 5.78 -14.08 -7.46
C PHE A 101 4.30 -14.20 -7.16
N SER A 102 3.75 -15.38 -7.41
CA SER A 102 2.35 -15.64 -7.17
C SER A 102 2.20 -17.07 -6.63
N GLY A 103 0.96 -17.45 -6.37
CA GLY A 103 0.67 -18.79 -5.90
C GLY A 103 0.31 -18.79 -4.42
N PRO A 104 -0.35 -19.88 -3.97
CA PRO A 104 -0.88 -19.91 -2.59
C PRO A 104 0.19 -19.91 -1.53
N GLU A 105 1.32 -20.57 -1.79
CA GLU A 105 2.37 -20.60 -0.78
C GLU A 105 3.03 -19.24 -0.61
N HIS A 106 3.23 -18.55 -1.72
CA HIS A 106 3.81 -17.23 -1.65
C HIS A 106 2.86 -16.28 -0.95
N ARG A 107 1.58 -16.35 -1.30
CA ARG A 107 0.58 -15.52 -0.68
C ARG A 107 0.54 -15.75 0.83
N ALA A 108 0.61 -17.01 1.25
CA ALA A 108 0.60 -17.33 2.67
C ALA A 108 1.80 -16.72 3.38
N SER A 109 2.97 -16.75 2.74
CA SER A 109 4.18 -16.15 3.31
C SER A 109 4.04 -14.65 3.48
N VAL A 110 3.47 -14.00 2.48
CA VAL A 110 3.26 -12.56 2.53
C VAL A 110 2.32 -12.19 3.68
N LEU A 111 1.24 -12.94 3.83
CA LEU A 111 0.29 -12.67 4.90
C LEU A 111 0.89 -12.93 6.26
N ARG A 112 1.63 -14.04 6.42
CA ARG A 112 2.26 -14.34 7.69
C ARG A 112 3.27 -13.29 8.09
N ALA A 113 3.91 -12.67 7.11
CA ALA A 113 4.90 -11.65 7.39
C ALA A 113 4.30 -10.36 7.93
N GLY A 114 3.02 -10.11 7.66
CA GLY A 114 2.36 -8.93 8.18
C GLY A 114 1.70 -8.03 7.16
N PHE A 115 1.73 -8.41 5.87
CA PHE A 115 1.00 -7.70 4.83
C PHE A 115 -0.44 -8.22 4.78
N GLN A 116 -1.36 -7.38 4.41
CA GLN A 116 -2.75 -7.80 4.27
C GLN A 116 -3.09 -8.26 2.86
N LEU A 117 -2.45 -7.68 1.87
CA LEU A 117 -2.72 -7.99 0.47
C LEU A 117 -1.43 -7.96 -0.33
N HIS A 118 -1.51 -8.33 -1.60
CA HIS A 118 -0.36 -8.20 -2.49
C HIS A 118 -0.83 -7.79 -3.87
N VAL A 119 0.09 -7.21 -4.64
CA VAL A 119 -0.13 -6.84 -6.03
C VAL A 119 0.98 -7.49 -6.84
N GLU A 120 0.62 -8.22 -7.87
CA GLU A 120 1.61 -8.91 -8.69
C GLU A 120 2.18 -7.98 -9.74
N LYS A 121 3.46 -8.14 -10.01
CA LYS A 121 4.12 -7.42 -11.08
C LYS A 121 3.96 -8.23 -12.35
N PRO A 122 3.79 -7.60 -13.50
CA PRO A 122 3.81 -6.15 -13.74
C PRO A 122 2.55 -5.49 -13.17
N ILE A 123 2.73 -4.29 -12.66
CA ILE A 123 1.67 -3.60 -11.93
C ILE A 123 0.56 -3.16 -12.88
N GLY A 124 -0.65 -3.61 -12.60
CA GLY A 124 -1.82 -3.18 -13.35
C GLY A 124 -2.53 -2.06 -12.63
N LEU A 125 -3.10 -1.16 -13.41
CA LEU A 125 -3.75 0.01 -12.85
C LEU A 125 -4.91 -0.36 -11.94
N ASP A 126 -5.81 -1.20 -12.42
CA ASP A 126 -7.00 -1.54 -11.65
C ASP A 126 -6.67 -2.32 -10.40
N ALA A 127 -5.76 -3.27 -10.51
CA ALA A 127 -5.39 -4.08 -9.37
C ALA A 127 -4.76 -3.23 -8.27
N LEU A 128 -3.91 -2.29 -8.67
CA LEU A 128 -3.26 -1.43 -7.70
C LEU A 128 -4.25 -0.52 -6.98
N VAL A 129 -5.12 0.11 -7.75
CA VAL A 129 -6.11 1.02 -7.16
C VAL A 129 -7.07 0.25 -6.25
N ASP A 130 -7.49 -0.94 -6.68
CA ASP A 130 -8.39 -1.76 -5.86
C ASP A 130 -7.76 -2.14 -4.53
N VAL A 131 -6.50 -2.53 -4.55
CA VAL A 131 -5.81 -2.93 -3.32
C VAL A 131 -5.69 -1.74 -2.37
N VAL A 132 -5.25 -0.60 -2.88
CA VAL A 132 -5.08 0.57 -2.02
C VAL A 132 -6.42 1.05 -1.49
N ALA A 133 -7.45 1.08 -2.32
CA ALA A 133 -8.77 1.49 -1.88
C ALA A 133 -9.31 0.56 -0.80
N THR A 134 -9.10 -0.75 -0.97
CA THR A 134 -9.56 -1.73 -0.01
C THR A 134 -8.86 -1.53 1.34
N LEU A 135 -7.56 -1.33 1.33
CA LEU A 135 -6.82 -1.13 2.57
C LEU A 135 -7.19 0.17 3.25
N ALA A 136 -7.33 1.24 2.48
CA ALA A 136 -7.70 2.53 3.05
C ALA A 136 -9.11 2.51 3.61
N LEU A 137 -10.01 1.80 2.97
CA LEU A 137 -11.37 1.69 3.42
C LEU A 137 -11.46 0.92 4.72
N LYS A 138 -10.71 -0.16 4.82
CA LYS A 138 -10.67 -0.93 6.05
C LYS A 138 -10.16 -0.10 7.21
N GLU A 139 -9.17 0.71 6.96
CA GLU A 139 -8.61 1.57 7.98
C GLU A 139 -9.64 2.58 8.44
N ARG A 140 -10.39 3.15 7.51
CA ARG A 140 -11.31 4.21 7.83
C ARG A 140 -12.64 3.70 8.35
N ALA A 141 -13.12 2.60 7.83
CA ALA A 141 -14.42 2.10 8.20
C ALA A 141 -14.56 1.84 9.69
N PRO A 142 -13.63 1.14 10.33
CA PRO A 142 -13.77 0.96 11.75
C PRO A 142 -13.81 2.25 12.51
N SER A 143 -13.00 3.20 12.04
CA SER A 143 -12.99 4.48 12.67
C SER A 143 -14.32 5.18 12.57
N GLY A 144 -14.91 5.13 11.43
CA GLY A 144 -16.18 5.75 11.23
C GLY A 144 -17.28 5.07 11.96
N ASP A 145 -17.13 3.79 12.16
CA ASP A 145 -18.11 3.05 12.81
C ASP A 145 -18.10 3.14 14.25
N ARG A 146 -17.00 3.44 14.78
CA ARG A 146 -16.91 3.32 16.08
C ARG A 146 -17.55 4.33 16.64
N PRO A 147 -17.97 4.51 17.03
CA PRO A 147 -18.54 5.16 17.53
C PRO A 147 -18.97 5.86 17.72
N ARG A 148 -19.10 5.73 17.52
CA ARG A 148 -19.47 6.60 17.64
C ARG A 148 -20.25 6.58 18.49
#